data_0a3a260e119a4dfd6185e632bf2367b9
#
_entry.id   0a3a260e119a4dfd6185e632bf2367b9
#
_cell.length_a   1.000
_cell.length_b   1.000
_cell.length_c   1.000
_cell.angle_alpha   90.00
_cell.angle_beta   90.00
_cell.angle_gamma   90.00
#
_symmetry.space_group_name_H-M   'P 1'
#
loop_
_entity.id
_entity.type
_entity.pdbx_description
1 polymer ?
#
loop_
_entity_poly.entity_id
_entity_poly.type
_entity_poly.pdbx_seq_one_letter_code
_entity_poly.pdbx_strand_id
1 'polypeptide(L)'
;KEYRRQRQMCIRDSGELEQSQLGAELAAQEQVLCIVNRRKTAQELYNNLPKEGSYCLTTLLYPAHRKQLLQEIRERLKDGLPCRVISTSLIEAGVDVDFPAVYREEAGLDSILQAAGRCNREGRRPAEQSLVQIFTLEGQHVPRMLEQNVSATQSVLKKYADLASLEAIETYFLFYRTLKGDKRLDEQQILQGFEQDMDCLLYTSDAADDTPCV
;
A
#
# COMPACT_ATOMS: atom_id res chain seq x y z
N LYS A 1 -8.41 -24.99 -3.97
CA LYS A 1 -7.88 -25.77 -2.82
C LYS A 1 -6.66 -25.04 -2.29
N GLU A 2 -6.62 -24.71 -0.99
CA GLU A 2 -5.49 -24.17 -0.22
C GLU A 2 -5.10 -22.70 -0.45
N TYR A 3 -6.03 -21.79 -0.54
CA TYR A 3 -5.71 -20.35 -0.51
C TYR A 3 -6.21 -19.68 0.79
N ARG A 4 -6.28 -20.40 1.89
CA ARG A 4 -6.31 -19.85 3.25
C ARG A 4 -4.97 -20.19 3.92
N ARG A 5 -3.88 -19.58 3.47
CA ARG A 5 -2.78 -19.36 4.40
C ARG A 5 -3.36 -18.49 5.52
N GLN A 6 -3.46 -19.06 6.72
CA GLN A 6 -3.79 -18.32 7.92
C GLN A 6 -2.95 -17.04 7.87
N ARG A 7 -3.59 -15.89 8.00
CA ARG A 7 -2.86 -14.64 7.94
C ARG A 7 -1.90 -14.59 9.08
N GLN A 8 -0.65 -14.47 8.72
CA GLN A 8 0.47 -14.53 9.64
C GLN A 8 0.88 -13.10 10.05
N MET A 9 -0.11 -12.24 10.29
CA MET A 9 0.10 -10.84 10.69
C MET A 9 -1.09 -10.30 11.49
N CYS A 10 -0.81 -9.35 12.41
CA CYS A 10 -1.82 -8.59 13.13
C CYS A 10 -1.94 -7.19 12.53
N ILE A 11 -3.13 -6.81 12.08
CA ILE A 11 -3.43 -5.45 11.63
C ILE A 11 -4.01 -4.69 12.83
N ARG A 12 -3.42 -3.54 13.17
CA ARG A 12 -3.87 -2.67 14.26
C ARG A 12 -4.03 -1.25 13.76
N ASP A 13 -5.07 -0.58 14.24
CA ASP A 13 -5.23 0.86 14.08
C ASP A 13 -4.59 1.54 15.29
N SER A 14 -3.64 2.43 15.02
CA SER A 14 -2.92 3.19 16.05
C SER A 14 -3.49 4.59 16.24
N GLY A 15 -4.48 4.98 15.41
CA GLY A 15 -5.05 6.30 15.42
C GLY A 15 -4.09 7.38 14.92
N GLU A 16 -4.21 8.56 15.51
CA GLU A 16 -3.43 9.74 15.14
C GLU A 16 -2.08 9.77 15.85
N LEU A 17 -1.01 9.95 15.08
CA LEU A 17 0.37 10.01 15.57
C LEU A 17 1.04 11.33 15.16
N GLU A 18 1.84 11.90 16.05
CA GLU A 18 2.78 12.94 15.65
C GLU A 18 3.87 12.41 14.72
N GLN A 19 4.28 13.19 13.73
CA GLN A 19 5.34 12.79 12.79
C GLN A 19 6.67 12.53 13.49
N SER A 20 6.97 13.26 14.56
CA SER A 20 8.15 13.07 15.42
C SER A 20 8.13 11.72 16.14
N GLN A 21 6.97 11.35 16.70
CA GLN A 21 6.76 10.07 17.38
C GLN A 21 6.90 8.91 16.39
N LEU A 22 6.24 8.98 15.24
CA LEU A 22 6.38 7.98 14.19
C LEU A 22 7.83 7.82 13.74
N GLY A 23 8.56 8.94 13.56
CA GLY A 23 9.97 8.91 13.21
C GLY A 23 10.82 8.18 14.25
N ALA A 24 10.58 8.41 15.53
CA ALA A 24 11.27 7.73 16.63
C ALA A 24 10.95 6.22 16.69
N GLU A 25 9.68 5.86 16.51
CA GLU A 25 9.26 4.45 16.44
C GLU A 25 9.93 3.70 15.27
N LEU A 26 9.96 4.33 14.08
CA LEU A 26 10.61 3.75 12.91
C LEU A 26 12.13 3.62 13.08
N ALA A 27 12.77 4.61 13.70
CA ALA A 27 14.21 4.57 13.98
C ALA A 27 14.60 3.46 14.95
N ALA A 28 13.71 3.12 15.90
CA ALA A 28 13.93 2.05 16.89
C ALA A 28 13.79 0.64 16.27
N GLN A 29 13.17 0.50 15.09
CA GLN A 29 13.03 -0.79 14.41
C GLN A 29 14.31 -1.14 13.63
N GLU A 30 14.71 -2.41 13.68
CA GLU A 30 15.80 -2.93 12.84
C GLU A 30 15.36 -3.03 11.38
N GLN A 31 14.18 -3.62 11.12
CA GLN A 31 13.63 -3.80 9.80
C GLN A 31 12.17 -3.37 9.78
N VAL A 32 11.86 -2.33 9.01
CA VAL A 32 10.52 -1.76 8.93
C VAL A 32 10.25 -1.13 7.56
N LEU A 33 9.01 -1.28 7.12
CA LEU A 33 8.46 -0.57 5.97
C LEU A 33 7.42 0.42 6.45
N CYS A 34 7.56 1.69 6.09
CA CYS A 34 6.54 2.72 6.30
C CYS A 34 6.06 3.25 4.95
N ILE A 35 4.75 3.19 4.73
CA ILE A 35 4.12 3.65 3.49
C ILE A 35 3.24 4.86 3.81
N VAL A 36 3.52 5.98 3.17
CA VAL A 36 2.81 7.25 3.34
C VAL A 36 2.17 7.72 2.03
N ASN A 37 1.16 8.57 2.15
CA ASN A 37 0.39 9.02 0.99
C ASN A 37 1.08 10.16 0.22
N ARG A 38 2.00 10.89 0.86
CA ARG A 38 2.64 12.08 0.29
C ARG A 38 4.14 11.92 0.19
N ARG A 39 4.72 12.31 -0.94
CA ARG A 39 6.17 12.31 -1.17
C ARG A 39 6.92 13.20 -0.18
N LYS A 40 6.35 14.36 0.16
CA LYS A 40 6.95 15.30 1.14
C LYS A 40 7.08 14.63 2.50
N THR A 41 6.01 14.01 3.00
CA THR A 41 6.02 13.25 4.26
C THR A 41 7.05 12.12 4.23
N ALA A 42 7.15 11.39 3.11
CA ALA A 42 8.16 10.34 2.95
C ALA A 42 9.58 10.89 3.11
N GLN A 43 9.86 12.03 2.52
CA GLN A 43 11.17 12.67 2.57
C GLN A 43 11.51 13.23 3.95
N GLU A 44 10.55 13.84 4.62
CA GLU A 44 10.70 14.37 5.98
C GLU A 44 10.97 13.24 6.99
N LEU A 45 10.21 12.15 6.95
CA LEU A 45 10.44 10.97 7.80
C LEU A 45 11.83 10.37 7.52
N TYR A 46 12.17 10.18 6.25
CA TYR A 46 13.49 9.64 5.87
C TYR A 46 14.66 10.49 6.38
N ASN A 47 14.53 11.82 6.35
CA ASN A 47 15.59 12.72 6.81
C ASN A 47 15.89 12.60 8.32
N ASN A 48 14.91 12.13 9.09
CA ASN A 48 15.00 11.95 10.54
C ASN A 48 15.47 10.54 10.93
N LEU A 49 15.63 9.62 9.96
CA LEU A 49 16.14 8.27 10.22
C LEU A 49 17.67 8.21 10.20
N PRO A 50 18.28 7.20 10.87
CA PRO A 50 19.70 6.89 10.73
C PRO A 50 20.04 6.71 9.25
N LYS A 51 21.18 7.28 8.80
CA LYS A 51 21.57 7.21 7.38
C LYS A 51 21.86 5.79 6.93
N GLU A 52 22.47 4.98 7.79
CA GLU A 52 22.78 3.60 7.48
C GLU A 52 21.53 2.72 7.51
N GLY A 53 21.30 1.96 6.43
CA GLY A 53 20.17 1.05 6.29
C GLY A 53 18.80 1.71 6.15
N SER A 54 18.75 3.01 5.82
CA SER A 54 17.49 3.72 5.57
C SER A 54 17.36 4.11 4.10
N TYR A 55 16.16 3.93 3.56
CA TYR A 55 15.85 4.13 2.13
C TYR A 55 14.56 4.91 1.96
N CYS A 56 14.51 5.76 0.93
CA CYS A 56 13.31 6.49 0.54
C CYS A 56 12.91 6.11 -0.89
N LEU A 57 11.78 5.43 -1.04
CA LEU A 57 11.27 4.98 -2.34
C LEU A 57 10.06 5.81 -2.76
N THR A 58 10.27 6.70 -3.72
CA THR A 58 9.21 7.53 -4.29
C THR A 58 9.26 7.51 -5.82
N THR A 59 8.21 8.02 -6.45
CA THR A 59 8.12 8.13 -7.91
C THR A 59 9.15 9.09 -8.52
N LEU A 60 9.93 9.82 -7.71
CA LEU A 60 11.02 10.67 -8.18
C LEU A 60 12.27 9.88 -8.58
N LEU A 61 12.36 8.62 -8.15
CA LEU A 61 13.47 7.74 -8.51
C LEU A 61 13.32 7.26 -9.96
N TYR A 62 14.37 7.45 -10.76
CA TYR A 62 14.41 6.86 -12.10
C TYR A 62 14.53 5.32 -12.03
N PRO A 63 14.04 4.60 -13.04
CA PRO A 63 13.85 3.13 -12.97
C PRO A 63 15.11 2.34 -12.60
N ALA A 64 16.28 2.71 -13.15
CA ALA A 64 17.53 2.00 -12.86
C ALA A 64 17.96 2.15 -11.39
N HIS A 65 17.89 3.37 -10.84
CA HIS A 65 18.20 3.61 -9.43
C HIS A 65 17.20 2.88 -8.50
N ARG A 66 15.90 2.92 -8.82
CA ARG A 66 14.91 2.18 -8.07
C ARG A 66 15.20 0.68 -8.05
N LYS A 67 15.58 0.09 -9.20
CA LYS A 67 15.96 -1.33 -9.30
C LYS A 67 17.15 -1.66 -8.40
N GLN A 68 18.17 -0.82 -8.40
CA GLN A 68 19.36 -0.97 -7.56
C GLN A 68 19.01 -0.92 -6.06
N LEU A 69 18.25 0.11 -5.63
CA LEU A 69 17.82 0.22 -4.23
C LEU A 69 16.96 -0.97 -3.77
N LEU A 70 16.05 -1.45 -4.62
CA LEU A 70 15.24 -2.61 -4.30
C LEU A 70 16.07 -3.89 -4.17
N GLN A 71 17.13 -4.05 -4.94
CA GLN A 71 18.06 -5.16 -4.78
C GLN A 71 18.80 -5.07 -3.45
N GLU A 72 19.35 -3.91 -3.11
CA GLU A 72 20.04 -3.68 -1.85
C GLU A 72 19.12 -3.92 -0.63
N ILE A 73 17.88 -3.43 -0.69
CA ILE A 73 16.86 -3.66 0.35
C ILE A 73 16.63 -5.17 0.54
N ARG A 74 16.47 -5.94 -0.54
CA ARG A 74 16.26 -7.40 -0.46
C ARG A 74 17.45 -8.13 0.18
N GLU A 75 18.66 -7.74 -0.19
CA GLU A 75 19.89 -8.31 0.37
C GLU A 75 19.98 -8.03 1.86
N ARG A 76 19.78 -6.78 2.29
CA ARG A 76 19.79 -6.41 3.72
C ARG A 76 18.70 -7.12 4.52
N LEU A 77 17.48 -7.24 3.98
CA LEU A 77 16.40 -7.99 4.62
C LEU A 77 16.74 -9.47 4.80
N LYS A 78 17.35 -10.08 3.78
CA LYS A 78 17.78 -11.48 3.80
C LYS A 78 18.89 -11.75 4.83
N ASP A 79 19.82 -10.80 4.93
CA ASP A 79 20.98 -10.92 5.81
C ASP A 79 20.69 -10.47 7.25
N GLY A 80 19.46 -10.06 7.55
CA GLY A 80 19.05 -9.60 8.89
C GLY A 80 19.64 -8.24 9.28
N LEU A 81 20.16 -7.48 8.31
CA LEU A 81 20.78 -6.18 8.58
C LEU A 81 19.70 -5.10 8.76
N PRO A 82 20.02 -3.99 9.46
CA PRO A 82 19.10 -2.85 9.59
C PRO A 82 18.61 -2.37 8.23
N CYS A 83 17.29 -2.32 8.05
CA CYS A 83 16.65 -1.94 6.79
C CYS A 83 15.34 -1.21 7.05
N ARG A 84 15.37 0.11 7.00
CA ARG A 84 14.23 1.01 7.23
C ARG A 84 13.83 1.64 5.91
N VAL A 85 12.66 1.34 5.43
CA VAL A 85 12.18 1.82 4.13
C VAL A 85 10.98 2.74 4.32
N ILE A 86 11.12 3.99 3.90
CA ILE A 86 9.98 4.90 3.76
C ILE A 86 9.59 4.95 2.28
N SER A 87 8.33 4.71 1.99
CA SER A 87 7.85 4.66 0.60
C SER A 87 6.52 5.38 0.45
N THR A 88 6.19 5.75 -0.77
CA THR A 88 4.80 5.97 -1.18
C THR A 88 4.19 4.66 -1.67
N SER A 89 2.96 4.68 -2.18
CA SER A 89 2.27 3.50 -2.74
C SER A 89 3.06 2.74 -3.83
N LEU A 90 4.20 3.27 -4.26
CA LEU A 90 5.09 2.63 -5.23
C LEU A 90 5.50 1.19 -4.86
N ILE A 91 5.59 0.88 -3.55
CA ILE A 91 6.00 -0.44 -3.07
C ILE A 91 4.84 -1.44 -2.95
N GLU A 92 3.60 -0.97 -3.04
CA GLU A 92 2.41 -1.80 -2.87
C GLU A 92 2.25 -2.82 -4.00
N ALA A 93 2.60 -2.45 -5.23
CA ALA A 93 2.47 -3.30 -6.41
C ALA A 93 3.83 -3.69 -7.01
N GLY A 94 3.96 -4.95 -7.43
CA GLY A 94 5.11 -5.42 -8.23
C GLY A 94 6.45 -5.52 -7.49
N VAL A 95 6.50 -5.25 -6.17
CA VAL A 95 7.74 -5.32 -5.38
C VAL A 95 7.69 -6.54 -4.46
N ASP A 96 8.71 -7.38 -4.56
CA ASP A 96 8.86 -8.58 -3.72
C ASP A 96 9.81 -8.28 -2.56
N VAL A 97 9.24 -7.99 -1.38
CA VAL A 97 9.94 -7.72 -0.12
C VAL A 97 9.14 -8.29 1.05
N ASP A 98 9.83 -8.68 2.12
CA ASP A 98 9.26 -9.28 3.32
C ASP A 98 9.78 -8.61 4.58
N PHE A 99 8.97 -7.75 5.18
CA PHE A 99 9.29 -7.02 6.40
C PHE A 99 8.64 -7.65 7.63
N PRO A 100 9.28 -7.57 8.82
CA PRO A 100 8.65 -7.97 10.08
C PRO A 100 7.56 -7.00 10.54
N ALA A 101 7.73 -5.70 10.25
CA ALA A 101 6.79 -4.66 10.62
C ALA A 101 6.49 -3.75 9.43
N VAL A 102 5.22 -3.40 9.25
CA VAL A 102 4.75 -2.49 8.20
C VAL A 102 3.86 -1.43 8.83
N TYR A 103 4.18 -0.18 8.59
CA TYR A 103 3.37 0.99 8.95
C TYR A 103 2.71 1.52 7.67
N ARG A 104 1.40 1.72 7.70
CA ARG A 104 0.66 2.26 6.56
C ARG A 104 -0.18 3.46 6.99
N GLU A 105 0.11 4.63 6.44
CA GLU A 105 -0.77 5.78 6.57
C GLU A 105 -2.17 5.45 6.03
N GLU A 106 -3.21 5.90 6.71
CA GLU A 106 -4.60 5.60 6.37
C GLU A 106 -4.89 5.79 4.87
N ALA A 107 -5.53 4.80 4.27
CA ALA A 107 -5.83 4.74 2.84
C ALA A 107 -7.05 3.84 2.57
N GLY A 108 -7.29 3.48 1.31
CA GLY A 108 -8.26 2.46 0.96
C GLY A 108 -7.87 1.09 1.53
N LEU A 109 -8.87 0.27 1.87
CA LEU A 109 -8.65 -1.08 2.38
C LEU A 109 -7.81 -1.94 1.42
N ASP A 110 -7.98 -1.76 0.13
CA ASP A 110 -7.18 -2.39 -0.92
C ASP A 110 -5.68 -2.07 -0.77
N SER A 111 -5.31 -0.80 -0.57
CA SER A 111 -3.93 -0.38 -0.31
C SER A 111 -3.40 -0.91 1.03
N ILE A 112 -4.23 -0.89 2.08
CA ILE A 112 -3.85 -1.45 3.39
C ILE A 112 -3.55 -2.95 3.26
N LEU A 113 -4.36 -3.71 2.56
CA LEU A 113 -4.14 -5.14 2.34
C LEU A 113 -2.94 -5.42 1.45
N GLN A 114 -2.64 -4.56 0.48
CA GLN A 114 -1.42 -4.66 -0.34
C GLN A 114 -0.17 -4.39 0.50
N ALA A 115 -0.19 -3.38 1.38
CA ALA A 115 0.86 -3.10 2.35
C ALA A 115 1.04 -4.27 3.32
N ALA A 116 -0.05 -4.80 3.86
CA ALA A 116 -0.07 -5.98 4.72
C ALA A 116 0.55 -7.21 4.04
N GLY A 117 0.37 -7.34 2.72
CA GLY A 117 1.02 -8.38 1.91
C GLY A 117 2.55 -8.25 1.79
N ARG A 118 3.17 -7.20 2.37
CA ARG A 118 4.62 -7.03 2.51
C ARG A 118 5.11 -7.38 3.91
N CYS A 119 4.20 -7.68 4.83
CA CYS A 119 4.49 -8.10 6.18
C CYS A 119 4.44 -9.62 6.28
N ASN A 120 5.54 -10.25 6.74
CA ASN A 120 5.62 -11.71 6.90
C ASN A 120 5.12 -12.49 5.67
N ARG A 121 5.44 -11.98 4.50
CA ARG A 121 4.96 -12.51 3.21
C ARG A 121 5.32 -13.98 3.01
N GLU A 122 6.49 -14.37 3.47
CA GLU A 122 6.99 -15.74 3.34
C GLU A 122 6.52 -16.66 4.47
N GLY A 123 5.82 -16.12 5.47
CA GLY A 123 5.28 -16.88 6.59
C GLY A 123 6.35 -17.46 7.52
N ARG A 124 7.48 -16.80 7.64
CA ARG A 124 8.61 -17.28 8.44
C ARG A 124 8.51 -16.89 9.91
N ARG A 125 7.62 -15.94 10.24
CA ARG A 125 7.45 -15.40 11.60
C ARG A 125 6.07 -15.71 12.15
N PRO A 126 5.92 -15.84 13.47
CA PRO A 126 4.61 -15.89 14.11
C PRO A 126 3.79 -14.63 13.83
N ALA A 127 2.47 -14.75 13.81
CA ALA A 127 1.56 -13.63 13.55
C ALA A 127 1.74 -12.49 14.56
N GLU A 128 2.00 -12.84 15.83
CA GLU A 128 2.17 -11.90 16.93
C GLU A 128 3.43 -11.03 16.77
N GLN A 129 4.42 -11.51 16.01
CA GLN A 129 5.66 -10.79 15.70
C GLN A 129 5.61 -10.07 14.36
N SER A 130 4.47 -10.08 13.69
CA SER A 130 4.26 -9.55 12.35
C SER A 130 3.19 -8.48 12.39
N LEU A 131 3.64 -7.23 12.64
CA LEU A 131 2.76 -6.11 12.90
C LEU A 131 2.50 -5.30 11.63
N VAL A 132 1.23 -5.12 11.31
CA VAL A 132 0.78 -4.10 10.34
C VAL A 132 0.04 -3.02 11.10
N GLN A 133 0.59 -1.82 11.11
CA GLN A 133 0.08 -0.68 11.86
C GLN A 133 -0.50 0.35 10.91
N ILE A 134 -1.79 0.64 11.04
CA ILE A 134 -2.46 1.73 10.32
C ILE A 134 -2.35 2.97 11.21
N PHE A 135 -2.06 4.12 10.62
CA PHE A 135 -1.95 5.38 11.35
C PHE A 135 -2.42 6.56 10.51
N THR A 136 -2.81 7.64 11.17
CA THR A 136 -2.99 8.97 10.61
C THR A 136 -1.92 9.90 11.17
N LEU A 137 -1.53 10.93 10.42
CA LEU A 137 -0.58 11.94 10.89
C LEU A 137 -1.34 13.18 11.39
N GLU A 138 -0.99 13.61 12.59
CA GLU A 138 -1.56 14.81 13.21
C GLU A 138 -1.39 16.04 12.31
N GLY A 139 -2.45 16.81 12.15
CA GLY A 139 -2.47 18.01 11.33
C GLY A 139 -2.35 17.77 9.81
N GLN A 140 -2.35 16.53 9.36
CA GLN A 140 -2.37 16.21 7.93
C GLN A 140 -3.75 15.73 7.48
N HIS A 141 -4.32 16.42 6.49
CA HIS A 141 -5.57 15.98 5.87
C HIS A 141 -5.33 14.89 4.84
N VAL A 142 -6.26 13.96 4.76
CA VAL A 142 -6.27 12.94 3.70
C VAL A 142 -6.27 13.63 2.33
N PRO A 143 -5.44 13.18 1.37
CA PRO A 143 -5.51 13.69 0.01
C PRO A 143 -6.91 13.50 -0.60
N ARG A 144 -7.45 14.52 -1.26
CA ARG A 144 -8.81 14.49 -1.85
C ARG A 144 -9.12 13.25 -2.67
N MET A 145 -8.13 12.76 -3.41
CA MET A 145 -8.26 11.57 -4.23
C MET A 145 -8.47 10.28 -3.41
N LEU A 146 -8.12 10.28 -2.11
CA LEU A 146 -8.25 9.14 -1.21
C LEU A 146 -9.41 9.27 -0.23
N GLU A 147 -10.09 10.42 -0.14
CA GLU A 147 -11.15 10.67 0.86
C GLU A 147 -12.26 9.62 0.84
N GLN A 148 -12.74 9.25 -0.36
CA GLN A 148 -13.79 8.24 -0.50
C GLN A 148 -13.30 6.83 -0.11
N ASN A 149 -12.05 6.50 -0.48
CA ASN A 149 -11.44 5.23 -0.11
C ASN A 149 -11.27 5.12 1.41
N VAL A 150 -10.77 6.18 2.04
CA VAL A 150 -10.59 6.26 3.49
C VAL A 150 -11.95 6.18 4.20
N SER A 151 -12.96 6.94 3.76
CA SER A 151 -14.31 6.88 4.34
C SER A 151 -14.91 5.48 4.28
N ALA A 152 -14.74 4.77 3.17
CA ALA A 152 -15.17 3.38 3.04
C ALA A 152 -14.39 2.46 3.99
N THR A 153 -13.07 2.64 4.12
CA THR A 153 -12.22 1.89 5.04
C THR A 153 -12.63 2.10 6.50
N GLN A 154 -12.86 3.33 6.92
CA GLN A 154 -13.30 3.66 8.29
C GLN A 154 -14.63 2.99 8.66
N SER A 155 -15.54 2.85 7.69
CA SER A 155 -16.81 2.14 7.89
C SER A 155 -16.58 0.65 8.14
N VAL A 156 -15.56 0.06 7.52
CA VAL A 156 -15.18 -1.36 7.69
C VAL A 156 -14.41 -1.57 8.98
N LEU A 157 -13.47 -0.67 9.34
CA LEU A 157 -12.69 -0.72 10.58
C LEU A 157 -13.58 -0.79 11.83
N LYS A 158 -14.70 -0.07 11.82
CA LYS A 158 -15.67 -0.05 12.95
C LYS A 158 -16.48 -1.34 13.06
N LYS A 159 -16.60 -2.12 11.98
CA LYS A 159 -17.53 -3.25 11.89
C LYS A 159 -16.85 -4.60 11.97
N TYR A 160 -15.62 -4.71 11.46
CA TYR A 160 -14.92 -5.99 11.30
C TYR A 160 -13.61 -6.01 12.06
N ALA A 161 -13.40 -7.05 12.88
CA ALA A 161 -12.12 -7.29 13.55
C ALA A 161 -11.05 -7.82 12.58
N ASP A 162 -11.45 -8.66 11.61
CA ASP A 162 -10.57 -9.12 10.53
C ASP A 162 -10.87 -8.35 9.25
N LEU A 163 -10.05 -7.32 9.00
CA LEU A 163 -10.13 -6.44 7.82
C LEU A 163 -9.91 -7.15 6.50
N ALA A 164 -9.36 -8.31 6.58
CA ALA A 164 -9.01 -9.07 5.42
C ALA A 164 -9.97 -10.26 5.20
N SER A 165 -11.06 -10.37 5.97
CA SER A 165 -12.16 -11.28 5.68
C SER A 165 -12.85 -10.91 4.36
N LEU A 166 -13.45 -11.89 3.69
CA LEU A 166 -14.20 -11.63 2.46
C LEU A 166 -15.34 -10.65 2.71
N GLU A 167 -16.02 -10.77 3.83
CA GLU A 167 -17.13 -9.91 4.22
C GLU A 167 -16.70 -8.46 4.43
N ALA A 168 -15.50 -8.23 4.99
CA ALA A 168 -14.93 -6.90 5.15
C ALA A 168 -14.59 -6.29 3.77
N ILE A 169 -13.97 -7.07 2.89
CA ILE A 169 -13.59 -6.66 1.54
C ILE A 169 -14.84 -6.33 0.71
N GLU A 170 -15.85 -7.22 0.70
CA GLU A 170 -17.11 -7.00 -0.01
C GLU A 170 -17.82 -5.74 0.50
N THR A 171 -17.88 -5.57 1.83
CA THR A 171 -18.48 -4.38 2.45
C THR A 171 -17.73 -3.11 2.04
N TYR A 172 -16.39 -3.13 2.03
CA TYR A 172 -15.59 -2.00 1.57
C TYR A 172 -15.93 -1.61 0.13
N PHE A 173 -15.93 -2.56 -0.80
CA PHE A 173 -16.23 -2.26 -2.20
C PHE A 173 -17.66 -1.81 -2.42
N LEU A 174 -18.62 -2.33 -1.66
CA LEU A 174 -20.02 -1.88 -1.70
C LEU A 174 -20.14 -0.41 -1.27
N PHE A 175 -19.52 -0.05 -0.13
CA PHE A 175 -19.49 1.35 0.32
C PHE A 175 -18.76 2.26 -0.66
N TYR A 176 -17.60 1.84 -1.14
CA TYR A 176 -16.82 2.61 -2.10
C TYR A 176 -17.59 2.86 -3.40
N ARG A 177 -18.28 1.83 -3.92
CA ARG A 177 -19.16 1.96 -5.07
C ARG A 177 -20.30 2.95 -4.81
N THR A 178 -20.93 2.89 -3.65
CA THR A 178 -22.00 3.80 -3.25
C THR A 178 -21.50 5.24 -3.19
N LEU A 179 -20.32 5.47 -2.62
CA LEU A 179 -19.72 6.80 -2.51
C LEU A 179 -19.30 7.39 -3.86
N LYS A 180 -18.75 6.56 -4.76
CA LYS A 180 -18.35 6.97 -6.11
C LYS A 180 -19.53 7.21 -7.04
N GLY A 181 -20.56 6.37 -6.92
CA GLY A 181 -21.68 6.29 -7.85
C GLY A 181 -21.31 5.63 -9.17
N ASP A 182 -22.26 4.89 -9.76
CA ASP A 182 -22.03 4.06 -10.93
C ASP A 182 -21.48 4.84 -12.14
N LYS A 183 -21.92 6.08 -12.35
CA LYS A 183 -21.43 6.94 -13.46
C LYS A 183 -19.94 7.27 -13.39
N ARG A 184 -19.36 7.36 -12.18
CA ARG A 184 -17.93 7.65 -12.01
C ARG A 184 -17.06 6.40 -12.04
N LEU A 185 -17.66 5.23 -11.82
CA LEU A 185 -16.95 3.96 -11.91
C LEU A 185 -16.76 3.51 -13.35
N ASP A 186 -17.68 3.93 -14.24
CA ASP A 186 -17.60 3.67 -15.66
C ASP A 186 -17.75 4.97 -16.47
N GLU A 187 -16.87 5.94 -16.17
CA GLU A 187 -16.87 7.28 -16.79
C GLU A 187 -16.67 7.20 -18.30
N GLN A 188 -15.93 6.20 -18.76
CA GLN A 188 -15.68 5.95 -20.18
C GLN A 188 -16.72 5.03 -20.83
N GLN A 189 -17.76 4.65 -20.09
CA GLN A 189 -18.86 3.79 -20.59
C GLN A 189 -18.38 2.45 -21.18
N ILE A 190 -17.33 1.87 -20.59
CA ILE A 190 -16.74 0.62 -21.05
C ILE A 190 -17.76 -0.52 -20.97
N LEU A 191 -18.56 -0.60 -19.88
CA LEU A 191 -19.60 -1.61 -19.75
C LEU A 191 -20.67 -1.50 -20.85
N GLN A 192 -21.08 -0.29 -21.19
CA GLN A 192 -22.02 -0.05 -22.28
C GLN A 192 -21.41 -0.43 -23.64
N GLY A 193 -20.12 -0.16 -23.83
CA GLY A 193 -19.37 -0.59 -25.01
C GLY A 193 -19.35 -2.12 -25.17
N PHE A 194 -19.17 -2.86 -24.08
CA PHE A 194 -19.26 -4.33 -24.11
C PHE A 194 -20.64 -4.86 -24.53
N GLU A 195 -21.70 -4.16 -24.19
CA GLU A 195 -23.07 -4.54 -24.59
C GLU A 195 -23.34 -4.22 -26.07
N GLN A 196 -22.69 -3.19 -26.63
CA GLN A 196 -22.97 -2.70 -27.99
C GLN A 196 -22.08 -3.32 -29.07
N ASP A 197 -20.77 -3.46 -28.79
CA ASP A 197 -19.83 -3.99 -29.79
C ASP A 197 -18.50 -4.41 -29.16
N MET A 198 -18.29 -5.71 -28.95
CA MET A 198 -17.05 -6.26 -28.38
C MET A 198 -15.83 -6.03 -29.29
N ASP A 199 -16.03 -5.99 -30.62
CA ASP A 199 -14.92 -5.81 -31.57
C ASP A 199 -14.30 -4.40 -31.46
N CYS A 200 -15.15 -3.39 -31.21
CA CYS A 200 -14.69 -2.01 -31.02
C CYS A 200 -13.84 -1.81 -29.75
N LEU A 201 -14.12 -2.56 -28.68
CA LEU A 201 -13.35 -2.49 -27.42
C LEU A 201 -11.96 -3.12 -27.54
N LEU A 202 -11.85 -4.22 -28.28
CA LEU A 202 -10.56 -4.85 -28.56
C LEU A 202 -9.67 -3.94 -29.39
N TYR A 203 -10.24 -3.16 -30.31
CA TYR A 203 -9.48 -2.25 -31.17
C TYR A 203 -9.06 -0.94 -30.49
N THR A 204 -9.85 -0.44 -29.53
CA THR A 204 -9.54 0.83 -28.84
C THR A 204 -8.72 0.67 -27.57
N SER A 205 -8.59 -0.53 -27.01
CA SER A 205 -7.83 -0.76 -25.79
C SER A 205 -6.35 -1.10 -26.03
N ASP A 206 -5.96 -1.38 -27.26
CA ASP A 206 -4.58 -1.72 -27.61
C ASP A 206 -3.78 -0.48 -28.03
N ALA A 207 -3.57 0.42 -27.06
CA ALA A 207 -2.65 1.55 -27.22
C ALA A 207 -1.17 1.12 -27.27
N ALA A 208 -0.87 -0.16 -27.14
CA ALA A 208 0.50 -0.67 -27.18
C ALA A 208 0.97 -0.99 -28.61
N ASP A 209 0.04 -1.20 -29.55
CA ASP A 209 0.37 -1.52 -30.95
C ASP A 209 0.57 -0.25 -31.82
N ASP A 210 0.22 0.94 -31.34
CA ASP A 210 0.38 2.21 -32.07
C ASP A 210 1.77 2.86 -31.93
N THR A 211 2.78 2.17 -31.42
CA THR A 211 4.16 2.63 -31.54
C THR A 211 4.66 2.23 -32.93
N PRO A 212 4.84 3.21 -33.88
CA PRO A 212 5.49 2.90 -35.13
C PRO A 212 6.88 2.33 -34.83
N CYS A 213 7.16 1.12 -35.29
CA CYS A 213 8.50 0.57 -35.33
C CYS A 213 9.35 1.49 -36.23
N VAL A 214 10.18 2.33 -35.62
CA VAL A 214 11.25 3.08 -36.29
C VAL A 214 12.55 2.36 -36.02
#